data_7d8ec448e279a2988c4a037c1280793c
#
_entry.id   7d8ec448e279a2988c4a037c1280793c
#
_cell.length_a   1.000
_cell.length_b   1.000
_cell.length_c   1.000
_cell.angle_alpha   90.00
_cell.angle_beta   90.00
_cell.angle_gamma   90.00
#
_symmetry.space_group_name_H-M   'P 1'
#
loop_
_entity.id
_entity.type
_entity.pdbx_description
1 polymer ?
#
loop_
_entity_poly.entity_id
_entity_poly.type
_entity_poly.pdbx_seq_one_letter_code
_entity_poly.pdbx_strand_id
1 'polypeptide(L)'
;MRADSRSQPTTEEHRPPSAGDGERGHPVLLAAFPGVVALSIPASGEVVGRAWLVSAGLPDAEVSGRHLSFSRTGGRLQVEDVGSRNGTYLNGVPLRAKQRTGLDDGDVVRLGKTLLVYREAFTGALSPAPPLGRLVGPWGLTAVRAELLALAARREVNVLLQGETGTGKELLAEAVVEALGRRGKPFAAVNVAGIPASVFEGQLFGWKRGAYSGAVGDSRGVLRAHQGGAVFLDEIGELPLEVQPKILRLLENREILPVGEDRPVRVEVALIAATNRALEAMVERGAFRRDLLARFLVRIDLLPLRERPEDVFAVLQALRERRGTPFDARETEVEAVERLMLERWPANVRDVERLAAMIGPSAPLTQHAVERALGPPAARVALTREAAEQVLAECRDNQSEAARRLGVSRGKLRRLLGLA
;
A
#
# COMPACT_ATOMS: atom_id res chain seq x y z
N MET A 1 7.78 21.43 72.26
CA MET A 1 8.93 21.75 71.37
C MET A 1 8.76 20.96 70.11
N ARG A 2 8.85 21.63 68.98
CA ARG A 2 8.33 21.30 67.65
C ARG A 2 9.02 20.09 67.02
N ALA A 3 8.22 19.14 66.50
CA ALA A 3 8.65 18.04 65.64
C ALA A 3 8.64 18.53 64.19
N ASP A 4 9.75 18.33 63.50
CA ASP A 4 9.97 18.64 62.10
C ASP A 4 9.46 17.47 61.23
N SER A 5 8.45 17.72 60.41
CA SER A 5 7.90 16.81 59.44
C SER A 5 8.68 16.93 58.11
N ARG A 6 9.55 15.97 57.81
CA ARG A 6 10.18 15.88 56.47
C ARG A 6 9.21 15.20 55.52
N SER A 7 8.68 15.97 54.58
CA SER A 7 7.99 15.52 53.40
C SER A 7 8.93 14.76 52.47
N GLN A 8 8.56 13.50 52.16
CA GLN A 8 9.18 12.71 51.09
C GLN A 8 8.70 13.19 49.74
N PRO A 9 9.56 13.25 48.72
CA PRO A 9 9.13 13.56 47.37
C PRO A 9 8.42 12.35 46.74
N THR A 10 7.21 12.55 46.32
CA THR A 10 6.41 11.63 45.51
C THR A 10 7.12 11.42 44.16
N THR A 11 7.55 10.20 43.90
CA THR A 11 8.04 9.76 42.59
C THR A 11 6.84 9.74 41.66
N GLU A 12 6.73 10.71 40.74
CA GLU A 12 5.84 10.63 39.62
C GLU A 12 6.28 9.45 38.73
N GLU A 13 5.49 8.41 38.71
CA GLU A 13 5.61 7.33 37.76
C GLU A 13 5.43 7.91 36.35
N HIS A 14 6.51 7.95 35.59
CA HIS A 14 6.51 8.29 34.17
C HIS A 14 5.79 7.18 33.41
N ARG A 15 4.47 7.35 33.25
CA ARG A 15 3.65 6.50 32.39
C ARG A 15 4.12 6.72 30.96
N PRO A 16 4.59 5.70 30.23
CA PRO A 16 4.95 5.88 28.83
C PRO A 16 3.70 6.34 28.06
N PRO A 17 3.83 7.27 27.07
CA PRO A 17 2.68 7.72 26.30
C PRO A 17 2.03 6.51 25.65
N SER A 18 0.73 6.35 25.90
CA SER A 18 -0.10 5.34 25.27
C SER A 18 -0.03 5.56 23.76
N ALA A 19 0.35 4.55 22.98
CA ALA A 19 0.21 4.49 21.54
C ALA A 19 -1.30 4.60 21.21
N GLY A 20 -1.79 5.82 20.90
CA GLY A 20 -3.23 6.03 20.74
C GLY A 20 -3.69 7.42 20.31
N ASP A 21 -2.81 8.38 20.08
CA ASP A 21 -3.16 9.62 19.35
C ASP A 21 -2.58 9.57 17.94
N GLY A 22 -3.05 8.61 17.14
CA GLY A 22 -2.86 8.61 15.69
C GLY A 22 -3.47 9.91 15.15
N GLU A 23 -2.69 10.70 14.41
CA GLU A 23 -3.15 11.89 13.69
C GLU A 23 -4.51 11.58 13.06
N ARG A 24 -5.54 12.29 13.50
CA ARG A 24 -6.87 12.16 12.91
C ARG A 24 -6.75 12.61 11.46
N GLY A 25 -6.93 11.68 10.51
CA GLY A 25 -6.93 12.00 9.10
C GLY A 25 -7.95 13.08 8.79
N HIS A 26 -7.69 13.88 7.77
CA HIS A 26 -8.57 14.96 7.35
C HIS A 26 -9.16 14.67 5.95
N PRO A 27 -10.36 15.13 5.66
CA PRO A 27 -10.98 14.93 4.36
C PRO A 27 -10.29 15.79 3.29
N VAL A 28 -10.02 15.20 2.13
CA VAL A 28 -9.30 15.84 1.02
C VAL A 28 -9.79 15.31 -0.33
N LEU A 29 -9.62 16.08 -1.38
CA LEU A 29 -9.75 15.65 -2.77
C LEU A 29 -8.36 15.56 -3.38
N LEU A 30 -7.98 14.38 -3.84
CA LEU A 30 -6.69 14.11 -4.48
C LEU A 30 -6.87 14.09 -6.00
N ALA A 31 -6.27 15.04 -6.70
CA ALA A 31 -6.24 15.00 -8.15
C ALA A 31 -5.29 13.90 -8.62
N ALA A 32 -5.79 13.10 -9.57
CA ALA A 32 -5.10 11.97 -10.17
C ALA A 32 -4.80 12.19 -11.66
N PHE A 33 -5.55 13.07 -12.32
CA PHE A 33 -5.40 13.43 -13.73
C PHE A 33 -6.07 14.80 -14.01
N PRO A 34 -5.51 15.66 -14.88
CA PRO A 34 -4.23 15.51 -15.60
C PRO A 34 -3.01 15.79 -14.73
N GLY A 35 -3.16 16.36 -13.58
CA GLY A 35 -2.09 16.69 -12.63
C GLY A 35 -2.30 15.99 -11.28
N VAL A 36 -1.25 16.01 -10.46
CA VAL A 36 -1.24 15.39 -9.13
C VAL A 36 -1.13 16.49 -8.08
N VAL A 37 -2.25 16.81 -7.44
CA VAL A 37 -2.34 17.87 -6.42
C VAL A 37 -3.44 17.55 -5.41
N ALA A 38 -3.25 17.94 -4.13
CA ALA A 38 -4.29 17.85 -3.11
C ALA A 38 -5.12 19.15 -3.08
N LEU A 39 -6.43 19.01 -3.05
CA LEU A 39 -7.37 20.13 -2.94
C LEU A 39 -8.14 20.03 -1.63
N SER A 40 -8.22 21.13 -0.90
CA SER A 40 -9.10 21.22 0.26
C SER A 40 -10.55 21.11 -0.17
N ILE A 41 -11.37 20.49 0.68
CA ILE A 41 -12.82 20.47 0.47
C ILE A 41 -13.36 21.90 0.57
N PRO A 42 -14.08 22.40 -0.45
CA PRO A 42 -14.71 23.72 -0.39
C PRO A 42 -15.70 23.85 0.78
N ALA A 43 -15.97 25.09 1.20
CA ALA A 43 -16.92 25.34 2.26
C ALA A 43 -18.31 24.78 1.91
N SER A 44 -19.09 24.38 2.93
CA SER A 44 -20.41 23.80 2.72
C SER A 44 -21.34 24.79 2.01
N GLY A 45 -21.89 24.37 0.87
CA GLY A 45 -22.73 25.19 0.00
C GLY A 45 -21.98 26.11 -0.96
N GLU A 46 -20.66 26.16 -0.87
CA GLU A 46 -19.83 26.88 -1.85
C GLU A 46 -19.93 26.23 -3.23
N VAL A 47 -20.15 27.05 -4.25
CA VAL A 47 -20.18 26.61 -5.64
C VAL A 47 -18.82 26.86 -6.28
N VAL A 48 -18.17 25.79 -6.69
CA VAL A 48 -16.85 25.81 -7.33
C VAL A 48 -16.94 25.42 -8.80
N GLY A 49 -15.87 25.67 -9.53
CA GLY A 49 -15.80 25.37 -10.96
C GLY A 49 -14.42 25.67 -11.52
N ARG A 50 -14.36 26.13 -12.78
CA ARG A 50 -13.09 26.34 -13.51
C ARG A 50 -12.06 27.16 -12.70
N ALA A 51 -12.46 28.27 -12.09
CA ALA A 51 -11.54 29.13 -11.33
C ALA A 51 -10.90 28.41 -10.14
N TRP A 52 -11.67 27.56 -9.45
CA TRP A 52 -11.17 26.73 -8.35
C TRP A 52 -10.10 25.73 -8.81
N LEU A 53 -10.29 25.06 -9.95
CA LEU A 53 -9.27 24.16 -10.51
C LEU A 53 -8.04 24.95 -10.99
N VAL A 54 -8.23 26.10 -11.63
CA VAL A 54 -7.10 26.94 -12.08
C VAL A 54 -6.26 27.38 -10.89
N SER A 55 -6.87 27.77 -9.75
CA SER A 55 -6.12 28.16 -8.54
C SER A 55 -5.32 27.00 -7.94
N ALA A 56 -5.73 25.77 -8.20
CA ALA A 56 -5.00 24.56 -7.81
C ALA A 56 -3.98 24.09 -8.86
N GLY A 57 -3.77 24.84 -9.96
CA GLY A 57 -2.86 24.47 -11.04
C GLY A 57 -3.41 23.41 -12.00
N LEU A 58 -4.73 23.20 -12.02
CA LEU A 58 -5.45 22.24 -12.87
C LEU A 58 -6.38 22.98 -13.87
N PRO A 59 -5.83 23.68 -14.87
CA PRO A 59 -6.67 24.38 -15.86
C PRO A 59 -7.46 23.37 -16.69
N ASP A 60 -8.80 23.49 -16.66
CA ASP A 60 -9.71 22.62 -17.42
C ASP A 60 -10.79 23.46 -18.09
N ALA A 61 -10.72 23.58 -19.43
CA ALA A 61 -11.67 24.39 -20.23
C ALA A 61 -13.07 23.76 -20.31
N GLU A 62 -13.19 22.45 -20.05
CA GLU A 62 -14.46 21.72 -20.08
C GLU A 62 -15.25 21.88 -18.79
N VAL A 63 -14.64 22.43 -17.73
CA VAL A 63 -15.32 22.72 -16.46
C VAL A 63 -16.02 24.08 -16.53
N SER A 64 -17.29 24.12 -16.17
CA SER A 64 -18.08 25.35 -16.10
C SER A 64 -17.57 26.30 -15.01
N GLY A 65 -17.80 27.61 -15.16
CA GLY A 65 -17.46 28.60 -14.12
C GLY A 65 -18.15 28.30 -12.77
N ARG A 66 -19.41 27.85 -12.84
CA ARG A 66 -20.19 27.27 -11.73
C ARG A 66 -20.46 25.82 -12.12
N HIS A 67 -19.88 24.85 -11.42
CA HIS A 67 -19.94 23.45 -11.85
C HIS A 67 -20.56 22.56 -10.78
N LEU A 68 -19.99 22.55 -9.59
CA LEU A 68 -20.44 21.70 -8.50
C LEU A 68 -20.38 22.41 -7.16
N SER A 69 -21.13 21.89 -6.18
CA SER A 69 -21.05 22.33 -4.79
C SER A 69 -20.86 21.13 -3.87
N PHE A 70 -20.22 21.38 -2.73
CA PHE A 70 -20.08 20.42 -1.65
C PHE A 70 -20.95 20.80 -0.47
N SER A 71 -21.51 19.81 0.22
CA SER A 71 -22.27 20.03 1.45
C SER A 71 -22.04 18.88 2.42
N ARG A 72 -22.33 19.07 3.72
CA ARG A 72 -22.25 18.00 4.71
C ARG A 72 -23.63 17.79 5.32
N THR A 73 -24.04 16.51 5.39
CA THR A 73 -25.29 16.10 6.04
C THR A 73 -24.99 14.87 6.90
N GLY A 74 -25.27 14.95 8.20
CA GLY A 74 -24.98 13.86 9.13
C GLY A 74 -23.49 13.44 9.16
N GLY A 75 -22.58 14.41 8.99
CA GLY A 75 -21.12 14.13 8.94
C GLY A 75 -20.61 13.68 7.58
N ARG A 76 -21.46 13.19 6.67
CA ARG A 76 -21.09 12.71 5.33
C ARG A 76 -20.97 13.86 4.34
N LEU A 77 -19.89 13.83 3.55
CA LEU A 77 -19.73 14.76 2.43
C LEU A 77 -20.66 14.38 1.29
N GLN A 78 -21.28 15.37 0.69
CA GLN A 78 -22.15 15.24 -0.49
C GLN A 78 -21.66 16.18 -1.57
N VAL A 79 -21.84 15.77 -2.82
CA VAL A 79 -21.57 16.56 -4.02
C VAL A 79 -22.88 16.78 -4.80
N GLU A 80 -23.02 17.95 -5.42
CA GLU A 80 -24.15 18.33 -6.25
C GLU A 80 -23.65 19.03 -7.51
N ASP A 81 -24.01 18.52 -8.69
CA ASP A 81 -23.84 19.25 -9.95
C ASP A 81 -24.89 20.37 -10.02
N VAL A 82 -24.44 21.62 -10.06
CA VAL A 82 -25.34 22.79 -10.01
C VAL A 82 -25.97 23.16 -11.37
N GLY A 83 -25.85 22.29 -12.36
CA GLY A 83 -26.28 22.48 -13.74
C GLY A 83 -25.11 22.85 -14.64
N SER A 84 -24.02 22.11 -14.52
CA SER A 84 -22.84 22.26 -15.37
C SER A 84 -23.13 21.90 -16.84
N ARG A 85 -22.30 22.39 -17.77
CA ARG A 85 -22.48 22.16 -19.21
C ARG A 85 -22.20 20.72 -19.61
N ASN A 86 -21.11 20.15 -19.08
CA ASN A 86 -20.60 18.82 -19.47
C ASN A 86 -20.94 17.74 -18.43
N GLY A 87 -21.64 18.11 -17.34
CA GLY A 87 -21.97 17.17 -16.27
C GLY A 87 -20.83 16.85 -15.35
N THR A 88 -21.18 16.24 -14.23
CA THR A 88 -20.25 15.64 -13.25
C THR A 88 -20.51 14.14 -13.19
N TYR A 89 -19.46 13.35 -13.08
CA TYR A 89 -19.57 11.89 -12.97
C TYR A 89 -19.02 11.43 -11.62
N LEU A 90 -19.72 10.49 -11.02
CA LEU A 90 -19.26 9.81 -9.81
C LEU A 90 -19.03 8.33 -10.14
N ASN A 91 -17.79 7.91 -10.03
CA ASN A 91 -17.41 6.53 -10.36
C ASN A 91 -17.85 6.10 -11.78
N GLY A 92 -17.73 6.95 -12.77
CA GLY A 92 -18.11 6.70 -14.15
C GLY A 92 -19.61 6.82 -14.44
N VAL A 93 -20.44 7.17 -13.43
CA VAL A 93 -21.89 7.34 -13.59
C VAL A 93 -22.23 8.84 -13.54
N PRO A 94 -22.97 9.39 -14.53
CA PRO A 94 -23.34 10.79 -14.52
C PRO A 94 -24.26 11.12 -13.33
N LEU A 95 -23.97 12.19 -12.63
CA LEU A 95 -24.83 12.73 -11.57
C LEU A 95 -26.06 13.43 -12.19
N ARG A 96 -27.19 13.27 -11.53
CA ARG A 96 -28.37 14.09 -11.88
C ARG A 96 -28.15 15.51 -11.39
N ALA A 97 -28.29 16.48 -12.32
CA ALA A 97 -28.15 17.88 -11.98
C ALA A 97 -29.08 18.28 -10.82
N LYS A 98 -28.57 19.10 -9.91
CA LYS A 98 -29.27 19.61 -8.71
C LYS A 98 -29.71 18.51 -7.72
N GLN A 99 -29.13 17.32 -7.82
CA GLN A 99 -29.35 16.25 -6.85
C GLN A 99 -28.08 16.04 -6.03
N ARG A 100 -28.20 16.07 -4.70
CA ARG A 100 -27.09 15.78 -3.78
C ARG A 100 -26.84 14.28 -3.72
N THR A 101 -25.57 13.92 -3.88
CA THR A 101 -25.11 12.53 -3.84
C THR A 101 -23.99 12.40 -2.81
N GLY A 102 -24.09 11.44 -1.89
CA GLY A 102 -23.07 11.22 -0.87
C GLY A 102 -21.79 10.67 -1.47
N LEU A 103 -20.64 11.14 -0.97
CA LEU A 103 -19.33 10.61 -1.31
C LEU A 103 -18.87 9.60 -0.25
N ASP A 104 -18.25 8.54 -0.72
CA ASP A 104 -17.55 7.55 0.09
C ASP A 104 -16.03 7.63 -0.14
N ASP A 105 -15.24 7.20 0.85
CA ASP A 105 -13.79 7.14 0.72
C ASP A 105 -13.37 6.32 -0.51
N GLY A 106 -12.49 6.87 -1.33
CA GLY A 106 -12.05 6.29 -2.59
C GLY A 106 -12.95 6.54 -3.79
N ASP A 107 -14.05 7.29 -3.64
CA ASP A 107 -14.91 7.65 -4.77
C ASP A 107 -14.17 8.58 -5.74
N VAL A 108 -14.32 8.29 -7.04
CA VAL A 108 -13.74 9.06 -8.14
C VAL A 108 -14.77 10.05 -8.68
N VAL A 109 -14.46 11.33 -8.62
CA VAL A 109 -15.29 12.42 -9.17
C VAL A 109 -14.62 12.94 -10.42
N ARG A 110 -15.34 12.88 -11.56
CA ARG A 110 -14.91 13.49 -12.83
C ARG A 110 -15.71 14.74 -13.14
N LEU A 111 -14.98 15.81 -13.43
CA LEU A 111 -15.54 17.06 -13.95
C LEU A 111 -14.65 17.53 -15.12
N GLY A 112 -15.25 17.66 -16.30
CA GLY A 112 -14.46 17.88 -17.55
C GLY A 112 -13.44 16.79 -17.74
N LYS A 113 -12.16 17.18 -17.90
CA LYS A 113 -11.00 16.27 -18.01
C LYS A 113 -10.29 16.01 -16.68
N THR A 114 -10.82 16.54 -15.59
CA THR A 114 -10.17 16.41 -14.24
C THR A 114 -10.79 15.27 -13.46
N LEU A 115 -9.93 14.39 -12.91
CA LEU A 115 -10.30 13.27 -12.04
C LEU A 115 -9.79 13.54 -10.62
N LEU A 116 -10.71 13.53 -9.68
CA LEU A 116 -10.46 13.71 -8.24
C LEU A 116 -10.87 12.46 -7.47
N VAL A 117 -10.09 12.06 -6.49
CA VAL A 117 -10.45 10.99 -5.54
C VAL A 117 -10.75 11.61 -4.19
N TYR A 118 -11.91 11.31 -3.65
CA TYR A 118 -12.26 11.73 -2.29
C TYR A 118 -11.63 10.80 -1.26
N ARG A 119 -10.92 11.37 -0.29
CA ARG A 119 -10.42 10.68 0.90
C ARG A 119 -11.04 11.28 2.13
N GLU A 120 -11.70 10.44 2.94
CA GLU A 120 -12.40 10.87 4.16
C GLU A 120 -11.44 11.16 5.32
N ALA A 121 -10.41 10.35 5.43
CA ALA A 121 -9.42 10.41 6.52
C ALA A 121 -8.00 10.19 5.97
N PHE A 122 -7.52 11.17 5.19
CA PHE A 122 -6.16 11.13 4.64
C PHE A 122 -5.14 11.56 5.71
N THR A 123 -4.18 10.70 5.99
CA THR A 123 -3.11 10.92 6.98
C THR A 123 -1.76 11.27 6.36
N GLY A 124 -1.66 11.21 5.03
CA GLY A 124 -0.42 11.53 4.30
C GLY A 124 -0.14 13.02 4.16
N ALA A 125 1.06 13.36 3.72
CA ALA A 125 1.39 14.73 3.35
C ALA A 125 0.52 15.19 2.16
N LEU A 126 0.09 16.45 2.18
CA LEU A 126 -0.71 17.07 1.09
C LEU A 126 0.12 17.39 -0.16
N SER A 127 1.41 17.12 -0.14
CA SER A 127 2.27 17.15 -1.32
C SER A 127 2.50 15.73 -1.82
N PRO A 128 2.45 15.50 -3.15
CA PRO A 128 2.65 14.17 -3.70
C PRO A 128 4.05 13.63 -3.37
N ALA A 129 4.12 12.37 -2.97
CA ALA A 129 5.39 11.71 -2.67
C ALA A 129 6.19 11.50 -3.96
N PRO A 130 7.49 11.87 -3.99
CA PRO A 130 8.35 11.50 -5.10
C PRO A 130 8.54 9.97 -5.14
N PRO A 131 8.89 9.39 -6.30
CA PRO A 131 9.19 7.97 -6.40
C PRO A 131 10.26 7.50 -5.40
N LEU A 132 10.10 6.28 -4.91
CA LEU A 132 11.11 5.57 -4.12
C LEU A 132 11.83 4.59 -5.05
N GLY A 133 12.91 5.06 -5.71
CA GLY A 133 13.54 4.32 -6.78
C GLY A 133 12.56 4.04 -7.93
N ARG A 134 12.22 2.76 -8.14
CA ARG A 134 11.24 2.33 -9.14
C ARG A 134 9.81 2.26 -8.61
N LEU A 135 9.59 2.40 -7.32
CA LEU A 135 8.26 2.35 -6.72
C LEU A 135 7.59 3.72 -6.84
N VAL A 136 6.44 3.76 -7.51
CA VAL A 136 5.65 4.97 -7.79
C VAL A 136 4.29 4.88 -7.11
N GLY A 137 3.86 5.99 -6.55
CA GLY A 137 2.55 6.15 -5.91
C GLY A 137 2.50 7.51 -5.21
N PRO A 138 2.15 8.58 -5.94
CA PRO A 138 2.20 9.96 -5.40
C PRO A 138 1.46 10.12 -4.07
N TRP A 139 0.39 9.38 -3.87
CA TRP A 139 -0.46 9.49 -2.69
C TRP A 139 -0.37 8.26 -1.77
N GLY A 140 -0.45 7.05 -2.33
CA GLY A 140 -0.39 5.81 -1.54
C GLY A 140 0.97 5.53 -0.90
N LEU A 141 2.05 6.21 -1.32
CA LEU A 141 3.37 6.10 -0.72
C LEU A 141 3.69 7.19 0.30
N THR A 142 2.81 8.14 0.57
CA THR A 142 3.07 9.21 1.54
C THR A 142 3.30 8.68 2.95
N ALA A 143 2.44 7.76 3.42
CA ALA A 143 2.59 7.08 4.71
C ALA A 143 3.85 6.20 4.74
N VAL A 144 4.06 5.38 3.69
CA VAL A 144 5.25 4.53 3.55
C VAL A 144 6.53 5.35 3.63
N ARG A 145 6.56 6.53 3.01
CA ARG A 145 7.70 7.43 3.06
C ARG A 145 7.97 7.97 4.47
N ALA A 146 6.93 8.32 5.22
CA ALA A 146 7.07 8.74 6.61
C ALA A 146 7.69 7.62 7.47
N GLU A 147 7.26 6.38 7.27
CA GLU A 147 7.82 5.22 7.97
C GLU A 147 9.28 4.95 7.59
N LEU A 148 9.65 5.10 6.30
CA LEU A 148 11.05 4.98 5.87
C LEU A 148 11.95 6.07 6.48
N LEU A 149 11.45 7.30 6.61
CA LEU A 149 12.19 8.38 7.28
C LEU A 149 12.37 8.08 8.77
N ALA A 150 11.35 7.55 9.45
CA ALA A 150 11.46 7.11 10.84
C ALA A 150 12.42 5.92 11.00
N LEU A 151 12.47 5.03 10.00
CA LEU A 151 13.38 3.89 9.96
C LEU A 151 14.85 4.32 9.84
N ALA A 152 15.14 5.39 9.10
CA ALA A 152 16.50 5.91 8.92
C ALA A 152 17.19 6.30 10.24
N ALA A 153 16.41 6.64 11.28
CA ALA A 153 16.93 6.90 12.62
C ALA A 153 17.29 5.62 13.41
N ARG A 154 16.91 4.44 12.93
CA ARG A 154 17.07 3.14 13.59
C ARG A 154 18.08 2.30 12.83
N ARG A 155 19.26 2.04 13.40
CA ARG A 155 20.35 1.33 12.71
C ARG A 155 20.19 -0.19 12.63
N GLU A 156 19.42 -0.80 13.52
CA GLU A 156 19.29 -2.27 13.63
C GLU A 156 17.85 -2.68 13.85
N VAL A 157 17.07 -2.75 12.79
CA VAL A 157 15.66 -3.12 12.85
C VAL A 157 15.34 -4.17 11.80
N ASN A 158 14.58 -5.19 12.21
CA ASN A 158 13.99 -6.13 11.28
C ASN A 158 12.65 -5.57 10.79
N VAL A 159 12.45 -5.57 9.49
CA VAL A 159 11.31 -4.96 8.83
C VAL A 159 10.42 -6.02 8.19
N LEU A 160 9.12 -5.92 8.41
CA LEU A 160 8.11 -6.74 7.75
C LEU A 160 7.31 -5.88 6.77
N LEU A 161 7.29 -6.28 5.51
CA LEU A 161 6.51 -5.67 4.43
C LEU A 161 5.24 -6.50 4.20
N GLN A 162 4.08 -5.91 4.41
CA GLN A 162 2.80 -6.58 4.18
C GLN A 162 2.10 -5.98 2.96
N GLY A 163 1.43 -6.82 2.19
CA GLY A 163 0.67 -6.37 1.02
C GLY A 163 0.42 -7.51 0.04
N GLU A 164 -0.57 -7.32 -0.80
CA GLU A 164 -0.95 -8.31 -1.81
C GLU A 164 0.17 -8.56 -2.82
N THR A 165 0.04 -9.67 -3.53
CA THR A 165 0.96 -9.98 -4.64
C THR A 165 0.90 -8.88 -5.70
N GLY A 166 2.08 -8.47 -6.18
CA GLY A 166 2.21 -7.45 -7.23
C GLY A 166 2.06 -6.00 -6.76
N THR A 167 2.00 -5.71 -5.44
CA THR A 167 1.96 -4.33 -4.92
C THR A 167 3.28 -3.59 -5.00
N GLY A 168 4.42 -4.31 -5.14
CA GLY A 168 5.76 -3.75 -5.23
C GLY A 168 6.62 -3.94 -3.97
N LYS A 169 6.35 -4.97 -3.15
CA LYS A 169 7.11 -5.27 -1.93
C LYS A 169 8.63 -5.41 -2.15
N GLU A 170 9.06 -6.00 -3.27
CA GLU A 170 10.48 -6.12 -3.61
C GLU A 170 11.13 -4.75 -3.84
N LEU A 171 10.45 -3.85 -4.57
CA LEU A 171 10.92 -2.47 -4.77
C LEU A 171 10.93 -1.68 -3.46
N LEU A 172 9.98 -1.95 -2.57
CA LEU A 172 9.98 -1.35 -1.24
C LEU A 172 11.15 -1.88 -0.39
N ALA A 173 11.50 -3.16 -0.51
CA ALA A 173 12.67 -3.72 0.19
C ALA A 173 13.97 -3.02 -0.24
N GLU A 174 14.14 -2.68 -1.53
CA GLU A 174 15.26 -1.86 -2.00
C GLU A 174 15.29 -0.47 -1.31
N ALA A 175 14.12 0.18 -1.19
CA ALA A 175 14.00 1.47 -0.50
C ALA A 175 14.30 1.36 1.02
N VAL A 176 13.90 0.26 1.66
CA VAL A 176 14.24 -0.04 3.06
C VAL A 176 15.76 -0.20 3.22
N VAL A 177 16.44 -0.91 2.31
CA VAL A 177 17.91 -1.05 2.33
C VAL A 177 18.60 0.31 2.25
N GLU A 178 18.09 1.21 1.41
CA GLU A 178 18.59 2.58 1.31
C GLU A 178 18.35 3.37 2.61
N ALA A 179 17.14 3.31 3.17
CA ALA A 179 16.78 3.96 4.43
C ALA A 179 17.63 3.49 5.62
N LEU A 180 18.00 2.20 5.65
CA LEU A 180 18.90 1.63 6.65
C LEU A 180 20.38 2.00 6.45
N GLY A 181 20.71 2.86 5.46
CA GLY A 181 22.08 3.27 5.16
C GLY A 181 22.95 2.16 4.57
N ARG A 182 22.33 1.15 3.97
CA ARG A 182 23.04 -0.02 3.38
C ARG A 182 23.11 0.02 1.85
N ARG A 183 22.90 1.18 1.25
CA ARG A 183 23.06 1.39 -0.20
C ARG A 183 24.47 1.00 -0.64
N GLY A 184 24.58 0.19 -1.70
CA GLY A 184 25.87 -0.32 -2.20
C GLY A 184 26.49 -1.44 -1.37
N LYS A 185 25.84 -1.90 -0.30
CA LYS A 185 26.21 -3.11 0.43
C LYS A 185 25.62 -4.35 -0.24
N PRO A 186 26.17 -5.57 0.03
CA PRO A 186 25.61 -6.80 -0.51
C PRO A 186 24.13 -6.94 -0.20
N PHE A 187 23.32 -7.26 -1.22
CA PHE A 187 21.89 -7.47 -1.11
C PHE A 187 21.48 -8.75 -1.81
N ALA A 188 20.71 -9.59 -1.13
CA ALA A 188 20.09 -10.77 -1.73
C ALA A 188 18.58 -10.77 -1.51
N ALA A 189 17.83 -11.13 -2.54
CA ALA A 189 16.41 -11.45 -2.45
C ALA A 189 16.25 -12.98 -2.56
N VAL A 190 15.53 -13.56 -1.61
CA VAL A 190 15.25 -15.01 -1.54
C VAL A 190 13.73 -15.17 -1.42
N ASN A 191 13.14 -15.88 -2.38
CA ASN A 191 11.74 -16.26 -2.29
C ASN A 191 11.63 -17.59 -1.54
N VAL A 192 10.86 -17.60 -0.45
CA VAL A 192 10.66 -18.78 0.40
C VAL A 192 9.69 -19.79 -0.24
N ALA A 193 8.78 -19.31 -1.06
CA ALA A 193 7.75 -20.15 -1.65
C ALA A 193 8.31 -21.20 -2.62
N GLY A 194 7.84 -22.43 -2.50
CA GLY A 194 8.17 -23.53 -3.45
C GLY A 194 9.54 -24.18 -3.25
N ILE A 195 10.30 -23.81 -2.22
CA ILE A 195 11.59 -24.44 -1.90
C ILE A 195 11.39 -25.47 -0.78
N PRO A 196 11.79 -26.75 -0.94
CA PRO A 196 11.77 -27.72 0.16
C PRO A 196 12.56 -27.22 1.37
N ALA A 197 12.06 -27.46 2.59
CA ALA A 197 12.63 -26.95 3.84
C ALA A 197 14.14 -27.23 3.99
N SER A 198 14.57 -28.45 3.69
CA SER A 198 15.99 -28.85 3.80
C SER A 198 16.90 -28.11 2.81
N VAL A 199 16.40 -27.86 1.60
CA VAL A 199 17.13 -27.10 0.57
C VAL A 199 17.20 -25.63 0.96
N PHE A 200 16.07 -25.06 1.41
CA PHE A 200 15.99 -23.68 1.86
C PHE A 200 16.93 -23.42 3.04
N GLU A 201 16.93 -24.33 4.02
CA GLU A 201 17.80 -24.24 5.19
C GLU A 201 19.28 -24.17 4.78
N GLY A 202 19.70 -25.08 3.92
CA GLY A 202 21.09 -25.09 3.42
C GLY A 202 21.42 -23.81 2.64
N GLN A 203 20.56 -23.37 1.72
CA GLN A 203 20.77 -22.14 0.95
C GLN A 203 20.92 -20.92 1.85
N LEU A 204 20.09 -20.80 2.88
CA LEU A 204 20.05 -19.62 3.74
C LEU A 204 21.19 -19.62 4.76
N PHE A 205 21.36 -20.71 5.52
CA PHE A 205 22.31 -20.81 6.62
C PHE A 205 23.69 -21.38 6.23
N GLY A 206 23.75 -22.07 5.09
CA GLY A 206 24.96 -22.79 4.65
C GLY A 206 25.06 -24.19 5.25
N TRP A 207 26.07 -24.92 4.83
CA TRP A 207 26.34 -26.29 5.28
C TRP A 207 27.84 -26.62 5.31
N LYS A 208 28.21 -27.61 6.13
CA LYS A 208 29.50 -28.25 6.11
C LYS A 208 29.53 -29.43 5.12
N ARG A 209 30.70 -29.72 4.60
CA ARG A 209 30.93 -30.92 3.79
C ARG A 209 30.41 -32.17 4.51
N GLY A 210 29.62 -32.96 3.82
CA GLY A 210 29.03 -34.17 4.38
C GLY A 210 27.77 -33.98 5.23
N ALA A 211 27.23 -32.77 5.33
CA ALA A 211 26.01 -32.46 6.10
C ALA A 211 24.77 -33.22 5.57
N TYR A 212 24.75 -33.56 4.29
CA TYR A 212 23.74 -34.40 3.65
C TYR A 212 24.29 -35.07 2.40
N SER A 213 23.54 -36.05 1.84
CA SER A 213 23.97 -36.77 0.61
C SER A 213 24.01 -35.76 -0.56
N GLY A 214 25.23 -35.47 -1.04
CA GLY A 214 25.51 -34.49 -2.09
C GLY A 214 26.22 -33.20 -1.60
N ALA A 215 26.45 -33.00 -0.32
CA ALA A 215 27.25 -31.91 0.21
C ALA A 215 28.76 -32.15 -0.03
N VAL A 216 29.23 -31.91 -1.25
CA VAL A 216 30.61 -32.18 -1.69
C VAL A 216 31.63 -31.21 -1.07
N GLY A 217 31.21 -29.99 -0.70
CA GLY A 217 32.02 -28.95 -0.09
C GLY A 217 31.26 -28.11 0.92
N ASP A 218 31.94 -27.17 1.59
CA ASP A 218 31.32 -26.22 2.51
C ASP A 218 30.55 -25.14 1.71
N SER A 219 29.38 -24.72 2.21
CA SER A 219 28.66 -23.55 1.72
C SER A 219 28.51 -22.50 2.81
N ARG A 220 28.74 -21.24 2.47
CA ARG A 220 28.58 -20.12 3.40
C ARG A 220 27.10 -19.76 3.63
N GLY A 221 26.19 -20.13 2.71
CA GLY A 221 24.82 -19.69 2.70
C GLY A 221 24.63 -18.20 2.41
N VAL A 222 23.41 -17.82 2.08
CA VAL A 222 23.06 -16.44 1.69
C VAL A 222 23.37 -15.46 2.81
N LEU A 223 23.04 -15.78 4.06
CA LEU A 223 23.23 -14.87 5.20
C LEU A 223 24.70 -14.49 5.41
N ARG A 224 25.62 -15.45 5.43
CA ARG A 224 27.05 -15.15 5.57
C ARG A 224 27.66 -14.51 4.32
N ALA A 225 27.16 -14.86 3.16
CA ALA A 225 27.62 -14.26 1.90
C ALA A 225 27.30 -12.76 1.80
N HIS A 226 26.25 -12.32 2.51
CA HIS A 226 25.78 -10.93 2.50
C HIS A 226 26.06 -10.20 3.82
N GLN A 227 27.11 -10.61 4.53
CA GLN A 227 27.59 -9.97 5.77
C GLN A 227 27.76 -8.45 5.60
N GLY A 228 27.23 -7.66 6.54
CA GLY A 228 27.24 -6.20 6.51
C GLY A 228 26.21 -5.56 5.57
N GLY A 229 25.48 -6.38 4.81
CA GLY A 229 24.46 -5.99 3.85
C GLY A 229 23.03 -6.27 4.33
N ALA A 230 22.15 -6.66 3.40
CA ALA A 230 20.76 -6.98 3.70
C ALA A 230 20.32 -8.27 2.96
N VAL A 231 19.39 -9.00 3.59
CA VAL A 231 18.70 -10.14 2.98
C VAL A 231 17.21 -9.88 3.04
N PHE A 232 16.58 -9.98 1.88
CA PHE A 232 15.13 -9.87 1.71
C PHE A 232 14.55 -11.28 1.57
N LEU A 233 13.65 -11.65 2.47
CA LEU A 233 12.88 -12.91 2.42
C LEU A 233 11.48 -12.62 1.92
N ASP A 234 11.20 -12.93 0.68
CA ASP A 234 9.84 -12.83 0.14
C ASP A 234 8.99 -14.04 0.51
N GLU A 235 7.72 -13.81 0.77
CA GLU A 235 6.72 -14.80 1.21
C GLU A 235 7.14 -15.54 2.51
N ILE A 236 7.55 -14.79 3.54
CA ILE A 236 7.95 -15.37 4.84
C ILE A 236 6.84 -16.21 5.49
N GLY A 237 5.58 -15.97 5.15
CA GLY A 237 4.45 -16.79 5.58
C GLY A 237 4.48 -18.24 5.05
N GLU A 238 5.32 -18.55 4.07
CA GLU A 238 5.54 -19.91 3.57
C GLU A 238 6.67 -20.64 4.32
N LEU A 239 7.31 -19.97 5.30
CA LEU A 239 8.43 -20.52 6.02
C LEU A 239 8.02 -21.76 6.83
N PRO A 240 8.65 -22.94 6.62
CA PRO A 240 8.35 -24.13 7.39
C PRO A 240 8.54 -23.93 8.89
N LEU A 241 7.66 -24.49 9.71
CA LEU A 241 7.69 -24.31 11.17
C LEU A 241 9.06 -24.68 11.78
N GLU A 242 9.73 -25.69 11.25
CA GLU A 242 11.05 -26.15 11.68
C GLU A 242 12.17 -25.16 11.40
N VAL A 243 12.00 -24.27 10.42
CA VAL A 243 12.98 -23.22 10.06
C VAL A 243 12.77 -21.94 10.87
N GLN A 244 11.53 -21.67 11.31
CA GLN A 244 11.19 -20.46 12.04
C GLN A 244 12.03 -20.21 13.29
N PRO A 245 12.38 -21.22 14.15
CA PRO A 245 13.28 -21.04 15.28
C PRO A 245 14.69 -20.59 14.88
N LYS A 246 15.17 -20.99 13.70
CA LYS A 246 16.50 -20.61 13.22
C LYS A 246 16.54 -19.16 12.77
N ILE A 247 15.46 -18.69 12.13
CA ILE A 247 15.29 -17.27 11.82
C ILE A 247 15.15 -16.46 13.11
N LEU A 248 14.37 -16.93 14.08
CA LEU A 248 14.24 -16.27 15.39
C LEU A 248 15.60 -16.06 16.05
N ARG A 249 16.46 -17.09 16.07
CA ARG A 249 17.83 -17.01 16.61
C ARG A 249 18.68 -15.94 15.89
N LEU A 250 18.57 -15.85 14.57
CA LEU A 250 19.22 -14.78 13.80
C LEU A 250 18.74 -13.39 14.23
N LEU A 251 17.42 -13.21 14.42
CA LEU A 251 16.86 -11.92 14.78
C LEU A 251 17.18 -11.51 16.23
N GLU A 252 17.32 -12.47 17.14
CA GLU A 252 17.63 -12.23 18.56
C GLU A 252 19.11 -12.07 18.82
N ASN A 253 19.90 -13.04 18.36
CA ASN A 253 21.28 -13.19 18.77
C ASN A 253 22.28 -12.77 17.69
N ARG A 254 21.80 -12.48 16.47
CA ARG A 254 22.68 -12.31 15.30
C ARG A 254 23.54 -13.55 15.03
N GLU A 255 23.00 -14.72 15.29
CA GLU A 255 23.67 -16.00 15.12
C GLU A 255 22.87 -16.94 14.24
N ILE A 256 23.59 -17.72 13.45
CA ILE A 256 23.06 -18.83 12.68
C ILE A 256 23.82 -20.11 13.01
N LEU A 257 23.19 -21.27 12.81
CA LEU A 257 23.83 -22.57 12.89
C LEU A 257 23.77 -23.21 11.50
N PRO A 258 24.90 -23.28 10.78
CA PRO A 258 24.97 -23.98 9.49
C PRO A 258 24.65 -25.47 9.62
N VAL A 259 24.11 -26.08 8.57
CA VAL A 259 23.76 -27.50 8.60
C VAL A 259 25.03 -28.34 8.75
N GLY A 260 25.05 -29.25 9.75
CA GLY A 260 26.21 -30.07 10.06
C GLY A 260 27.31 -29.38 10.87
N GLU A 261 27.06 -28.18 11.41
CA GLU A 261 27.95 -27.50 12.37
C GLU A 261 27.35 -27.54 13.79
N ASP A 262 28.22 -27.68 14.80
CA ASP A 262 27.83 -27.67 16.22
C ASP A 262 28.00 -26.27 16.86
N ARG A 263 28.70 -25.35 16.19
CA ARG A 263 28.98 -24.02 16.71
C ARG A 263 28.23 -22.95 15.93
N PRO A 264 27.58 -22.03 16.64
CA PRO A 264 26.91 -20.90 15.98
C PRO A 264 27.93 -19.94 15.38
N VAL A 265 27.54 -19.29 14.30
CA VAL A 265 28.33 -18.27 13.59
C VAL A 265 27.60 -16.95 13.67
N ARG A 266 28.30 -15.88 14.08
CA ARG A 266 27.74 -14.54 14.13
C ARG A 266 27.59 -13.96 12.72
N VAL A 267 26.40 -13.37 12.44
CA VAL A 267 26.07 -12.77 11.15
C VAL A 267 25.39 -11.42 11.36
N GLU A 268 25.93 -10.40 10.75
CA GLU A 268 25.37 -9.04 10.80
C GLU A 268 24.76 -8.66 9.46
N VAL A 269 23.48 -8.93 9.30
CA VAL A 269 22.68 -8.55 8.13
C VAL A 269 21.39 -7.85 8.59
N ALA A 270 20.87 -6.91 7.80
CA ALA A 270 19.50 -6.47 7.97
C ALA A 270 18.57 -7.51 7.34
N LEU A 271 17.62 -8.01 8.12
CA LEU A 271 16.58 -8.89 7.61
C LEU A 271 15.33 -8.10 7.28
N ILE A 272 14.92 -8.15 6.02
CA ILE A 272 13.67 -7.59 5.52
C ILE A 272 12.82 -8.78 5.09
N ALA A 273 11.63 -8.90 5.65
CA ALA A 273 10.70 -9.96 5.28
C ALA A 273 9.47 -9.37 4.56
N ALA A 274 8.89 -10.13 3.65
CA ALA A 274 7.63 -9.74 3.01
C ALA A 274 6.64 -10.90 3.00
N THR A 275 5.34 -10.56 3.00
CA THR A 275 4.27 -11.53 2.88
C THR A 275 2.99 -10.91 2.32
N ASN A 276 2.18 -11.75 1.66
CA ASN A 276 0.80 -11.45 1.29
C ASN A 276 -0.22 -12.10 2.25
N ARG A 277 0.26 -12.87 3.25
CA ARG A 277 -0.58 -13.60 4.21
C ARG A 277 -0.81 -12.81 5.49
N ALA A 278 -1.96 -13.02 6.12
CA ALA A 278 -2.26 -12.51 7.46
C ALA A 278 -1.51 -13.35 8.51
N LEU A 279 -0.31 -12.90 8.93
CA LEU A 279 0.54 -13.66 9.86
C LEU A 279 -0.11 -13.83 11.22
N GLU A 280 -0.90 -12.87 11.70
CA GLU A 280 -1.66 -12.96 12.93
C GLU A 280 -2.62 -14.16 12.92
N ALA A 281 -3.38 -14.32 11.85
CA ALA A 281 -4.26 -15.47 11.67
C ALA A 281 -3.49 -16.80 11.52
N MET A 282 -2.26 -16.77 11.01
CA MET A 282 -1.38 -17.94 10.97
C MET A 282 -0.85 -18.29 12.36
N VAL A 283 -0.56 -17.29 13.21
CA VAL A 283 -0.18 -17.51 14.63
C VAL A 283 -1.30 -18.20 15.39
N GLU A 284 -2.55 -17.76 15.22
CA GLU A 284 -3.73 -18.36 15.85
C GLU A 284 -3.91 -19.83 15.46
N ARG A 285 -3.57 -20.20 14.24
CA ARG A 285 -3.65 -21.57 13.72
C ARG A 285 -2.38 -22.41 13.99
N GLY A 286 -1.37 -21.84 14.66
CA GLY A 286 -0.09 -22.51 14.92
C GLY A 286 0.77 -22.72 13.68
N ALA A 287 0.49 -22.03 12.56
CA ALA A 287 1.26 -22.10 11.32
C ALA A 287 2.42 -21.11 11.26
N PHE A 288 2.44 -20.13 12.16
CA PHE A 288 3.55 -19.18 12.33
C PHE A 288 3.78 -18.91 13.82
N ARG A 289 5.03 -18.76 14.23
CA ARG A 289 5.37 -18.54 15.64
C ARG A 289 5.12 -17.09 16.06
N ARG A 290 4.48 -16.92 17.21
CA ARG A 290 4.18 -15.61 17.81
C ARG A 290 5.46 -14.84 18.19
N ASP A 291 6.47 -15.55 18.72
CA ASP A 291 7.74 -14.97 19.11
C ASP A 291 8.52 -14.43 17.91
N LEU A 292 8.51 -15.16 16.78
CA LEU A 292 9.13 -14.70 15.54
C LEU A 292 8.43 -13.46 14.99
N LEU A 293 7.08 -13.44 14.97
CA LEU A 293 6.32 -12.27 14.51
C LEU A 293 6.62 -11.02 15.36
N ALA A 294 6.80 -11.19 16.67
CA ALA A 294 7.12 -10.11 17.59
C ALA A 294 8.52 -9.48 17.38
N ARG A 295 9.42 -10.14 16.64
CA ARG A 295 10.76 -9.61 16.31
C ARG A 295 10.77 -8.66 15.12
N PHE A 296 9.69 -8.56 14.38
CA PHE A 296 9.51 -7.55 13.35
C PHE A 296 8.89 -6.30 13.99
N LEU A 297 9.75 -5.40 14.45
CA LEU A 297 9.35 -4.19 15.19
C LEU A 297 8.79 -3.10 14.26
N VAL A 298 9.17 -3.11 13.00
CA VAL A 298 8.64 -2.19 11.99
C VAL A 298 7.87 -2.99 10.97
N ARG A 299 6.62 -2.58 10.76
CA ARG A 299 5.73 -3.18 9.76
C ARG A 299 5.27 -2.09 8.82
N ILE A 300 5.44 -2.32 7.53
CA ILE A 300 5.07 -1.38 6.48
C ILE A 300 4.05 -2.05 5.58
N ASP A 301 2.87 -1.46 5.48
CA ASP A 301 1.79 -1.96 4.66
C ASP A 301 1.78 -1.27 3.29
N LEU A 302 1.78 -2.07 2.22
CA LEU A 302 1.54 -1.60 0.86
C LEU A 302 0.09 -1.87 0.47
N LEU A 303 -0.68 -0.79 0.35
CA LEU A 303 -2.07 -0.86 -0.09
C LEU A 303 -2.18 -1.43 -1.51
N PRO A 304 -3.18 -2.28 -1.79
CA PRO A 304 -3.47 -2.72 -3.13
C PRO A 304 -3.97 -1.56 -4.01
N LEU A 305 -3.77 -1.65 -5.32
CA LEU A 305 -4.07 -0.56 -6.26
C LEU A 305 -5.55 -0.13 -6.23
N ARG A 306 -6.48 -1.06 -6.02
CA ARG A 306 -7.90 -0.72 -5.89
C ARG A 306 -8.23 0.18 -4.68
N GLU A 307 -7.34 0.22 -3.68
CA GLU A 307 -7.47 1.08 -2.50
C GLU A 307 -6.72 2.41 -2.64
N ARG A 308 -6.00 2.60 -3.74
CA ARG A 308 -5.32 3.85 -4.11
C ARG A 308 -5.52 4.19 -5.59
N PRO A 309 -6.78 4.36 -6.03
CA PRO A 309 -7.10 4.63 -7.42
C PRO A 309 -6.40 5.88 -7.98
N GLU A 310 -6.12 6.86 -7.12
CA GLU A 310 -5.39 8.09 -7.46
C GLU A 310 -3.95 7.86 -7.94
N ASP A 311 -3.35 6.71 -7.64
CA ASP A 311 -1.99 6.37 -8.06
C ASP A 311 -1.93 5.63 -9.41
N VAL A 312 -3.06 5.07 -9.88
CA VAL A 312 -3.08 4.12 -11.01
C VAL A 312 -2.49 4.72 -12.29
N PHE A 313 -2.91 5.95 -12.64
CA PHE A 313 -2.38 6.59 -13.85
C PHE A 313 -0.90 6.92 -13.73
N ALA A 314 -0.45 7.42 -12.56
CA ALA A 314 0.96 7.69 -12.30
C ALA A 314 1.83 6.43 -12.39
N VAL A 315 1.34 5.30 -11.89
CA VAL A 315 2.01 4.00 -12.03
C VAL A 315 2.11 3.57 -13.50
N LEU A 316 1.01 3.66 -14.25
CA LEU A 316 0.99 3.33 -15.67
C LEU A 316 1.95 4.22 -16.46
N GLN A 317 1.93 5.53 -16.20
CA GLN A 317 2.80 6.51 -16.84
C GLN A 317 4.28 6.20 -16.59
N ALA A 318 4.66 5.93 -15.34
CA ALA A 318 6.03 5.56 -14.98
C ALA A 318 6.50 4.26 -15.64
N LEU A 319 5.61 3.28 -15.79
CA LEU A 319 5.93 2.04 -16.52
C LEU A 319 6.17 2.29 -18.02
N ARG A 320 5.42 3.21 -18.61
CA ARG A 320 5.57 3.64 -20.00
C ARG A 320 6.82 4.49 -20.20
N GLU A 321 7.12 5.41 -19.29
CA GLU A 321 8.35 6.22 -19.31
C GLU A 321 9.62 5.35 -19.30
N ARG A 322 9.65 4.29 -18.48
CA ARG A 322 10.76 3.33 -18.46
C ARG A 322 10.97 2.60 -19.79
N ARG A 323 9.93 2.49 -20.60
CA ARG A 323 9.97 1.90 -21.93
C ARG A 323 10.25 2.95 -23.02
N GLY A 324 10.44 4.23 -22.64
CA GLY A 324 10.62 5.35 -23.57
C GLY A 324 9.36 5.73 -24.35
N THR A 325 8.19 5.35 -23.85
CA THR A 325 6.90 5.54 -24.55
C THR A 325 5.82 6.12 -23.62
N PRO A 326 6.06 7.28 -22.96
CA PRO A 326 5.06 7.91 -22.08
C PRO A 326 3.81 8.29 -22.86
N PHE A 327 2.66 8.33 -22.19
CA PHE A 327 1.46 8.91 -22.78
C PHE A 327 1.52 10.44 -22.74
N ASP A 328 1.07 11.10 -23.82
CA ASP A 328 0.79 12.53 -23.76
C ASP A 328 -0.56 12.74 -23.06
N ALA A 329 -0.56 13.53 -22.00
CA ALA A 329 -1.78 13.84 -21.26
C ALA A 329 -2.83 14.57 -22.13
N ARG A 330 -2.39 15.26 -23.20
CA ARG A 330 -3.28 15.98 -24.13
C ARG A 330 -4.05 15.02 -25.05
N GLU A 331 -3.43 13.89 -25.38
CA GLU A 331 -4.00 12.84 -26.24
C GLU A 331 -4.66 11.72 -25.45
N THR A 332 -4.58 11.80 -24.10
CA THR A 332 -5.17 10.82 -23.21
C THR A 332 -6.64 11.15 -22.95
N GLU A 333 -7.52 10.19 -23.22
CA GLU A 333 -8.95 10.31 -22.93
C GLU A 333 -9.17 10.14 -21.42
N VAL A 334 -9.88 11.08 -20.81
CA VAL A 334 -10.18 11.05 -19.37
C VAL A 334 -11.00 9.83 -18.98
N GLU A 335 -11.91 9.38 -19.85
CA GLU A 335 -12.72 8.18 -19.70
C GLU A 335 -11.85 6.92 -19.58
N ALA A 336 -10.75 6.86 -20.36
CA ALA A 336 -9.79 5.78 -20.27
C ALA A 336 -9.13 5.76 -18.88
N VAL A 337 -8.68 6.91 -18.39
CA VAL A 337 -8.06 7.03 -17.06
C VAL A 337 -9.06 6.70 -15.96
N GLU A 338 -10.27 7.26 -16.03
CA GLU A 338 -11.36 6.94 -15.09
C GLU A 338 -11.64 5.44 -15.06
N ARG A 339 -11.70 4.79 -16.21
CA ARG A 339 -11.89 3.34 -16.32
C ARG A 339 -10.78 2.57 -15.60
N LEU A 340 -9.53 2.98 -15.75
CA LEU A 340 -8.38 2.36 -15.08
C LEU A 340 -8.42 2.56 -13.56
N MET A 341 -8.80 3.76 -13.09
CA MET A 341 -8.93 4.05 -11.65
C MET A 341 -10.02 3.23 -10.98
N LEU A 342 -11.03 2.81 -11.75
CA LEU A 342 -12.17 2.03 -11.29
C LEU A 342 -11.96 0.51 -11.43
N GLU A 343 -10.82 0.06 -11.97
CA GLU A 343 -10.50 -1.36 -12.14
C GLU A 343 -10.07 -2.00 -10.81
N ARG A 344 -10.30 -3.32 -10.68
CA ARG A 344 -10.00 -4.07 -9.46
C ARG A 344 -8.52 -4.43 -9.27
N TRP A 345 -7.80 -4.58 -10.37
CA TRP A 345 -6.38 -4.94 -10.38
C TRP A 345 -6.02 -6.13 -9.49
N PRO A 346 -6.53 -7.35 -9.75
CA PRO A 346 -6.33 -8.50 -8.88
C PRO A 346 -4.85 -8.87 -8.66
N ALA A 347 -3.99 -8.63 -9.64
CA ALA A 347 -2.53 -8.76 -9.51
C ALA A 347 -1.81 -7.40 -9.37
N ASN A 348 -2.53 -6.34 -8.99
CA ASN A 348 -1.99 -5.02 -8.69
C ASN A 348 -1.13 -4.44 -9.84
N VAL A 349 0.10 -3.99 -9.57
CA VAL A 349 1.00 -3.37 -10.57
C VAL A 349 1.36 -4.33 -11.70
N ARG A 350 1.37 -5.65 -11.45
CA ARG A 350 1.61 -6.64 -12.52
C ARG A 350 0.55 -6.60 -13.62
N ASP A 351 -0.71 -6.32 -13.26
CA ASP A 351 -1.77 -6.16 -14.26
C ASP A 351 -1.59 -4.86 -15.04
N VAL A 352 -1.17 -3.77 -14.37
CA VAL A 352 -0.84 -2.51 -15.05
C VAL A 352 0.36 -2.66 -15.99
N GLU A 353 1.36 -3.46 -15.62
CA GLU A 353 2.50 -3.80 -16.49
C GLU A 353 2.06 -4.55 -17.74
N ARG A 354 1.13 -5.51 -17.60
CA ARG A 354 0.54 -6.21 -18.76
C ARG A 354 -0.23 -5.24 -19.66
N LEU A 355 -1.05 -4.38 -19.07
CA LEU A 355 -1.77 -3.35 -19.82
C LEU A 355 -0.79 -2.44 -20.59
N ALA A 356 0.26 -1.93 -19.91
CA ALA A 356 1.28 -1.10 -20.52
C ALA A 356 2.02 -1.78 -21.69
N ALA A 357 2.10 -3.11 -21.67
CA ALA A 357 2.68 -3.89 -22.76
C ALA A 357 1.69 -4.11 -23.92
N MET A 358 0.40 -4.21 -23.63
CA MET A 358 -0.65 -4.46 -24.64
C MET A 358 -0.99 -3.22 -25.46
N ILE A 359 -0.90 -2.04 -24.84
CA ILE A 359 -1.09 -0.76 -25.55
C ILE A 359 0.16 -0.47 -26.36
N GLY A 360 0.02 -0.30 -27.67
CA GLY A 360 1.13 -0.04 -28.59
C GLY A 360 2.00 1.16 -28.17
N PRO A 361 3.30 1.19 -28.53
CA PRO A 361 4.26 2.19 -28.02
C PRO A 361 3.88 3.64 -28.39
N SER A 362 3.26 3.86 -29.53
CA SER A 362 2.83 5.19 -30.00
C SER A 362 1.31 5.38 -29.95
N ALA A 363 0.58 4.44 -29.35
CA ALA A 363 -0.88 4.55 -29.27
C ALA A 363 -1.27 5.48 -28.11
N PRO A 364 -2.22 6.41 -28.33
CA PRO A 364 -2.78 7.21 -27.26
C PRO A 364 -3.57 6.33 -26.28
N LEU A 365 -3.71 6.78 -25.06
CA LEU A 365 -4.53 6.09 -24.06
C LEU A 365 -6.00 6.47 -24.29
N THR A 366 -6.72 5.61 -25.02
CA THR A 366 -8.14 5.78 -25.33
C THR A 366 -8.99 4.75 -24.59
N GLN A 367 -10.26 5.06 -24.40
CA GLN A 367 -11.24 4.12 -23.83
C GLN A 367 -11.27 2.81 -24.63
N HIS A 368 -11.27 2.90 -25.96
CA HIS A 368 -11.24 1.74 -26.84
C HIS A 368 -9.97 0.88 -26.63
N ALA A 369 -8.79 1.51 -26.48
CA ALA A 369 -7.55 0.77 -26.20
C ALA A 369 -7.60 0.03 -24.86
N VAL A 370 -8.15 0.67 -23.83
CA VAL A 370 -8.33 0.06 -22.50
C VAL A 370 -9.34 -1.07 -22.55
N GLU A 371 -10.49 -0.89 -23.20
CA GLU A 371 -11.52 -1.92 -23.32
C GLU A 371 -11.03 -3.13 -24.11
N ARG A 372 -10.25 -2.91 -25.16
CA ARG A 372 -9.62 -4.00 -25.93
C ARG A 372 -8.63 -4.82 -25.08
N ALA A 373 -7.92 -4.15 -24.16
CA ALA A 373 -6.90 -4.79 -23.33
C ALA A 373 -7.48 -5.47 -22.07
N LEU A 374 -8.50 -4.87 -21.44
CA LEU A 374 -9.08 -5.33 -20.18
C LEU A 374 -10.47 -6.00 -20.35
N GLY A 375 -11.06 -5.89 -21.52
CA GLY A 375 -12.45 -6.26 -21.74
C GLY A 375 -13.44 -5.18 -21.28
N PRO A 376 -14.74 -5.42 -21.47
CA PRO A 376 -15.78 -4.49 -21.02
C PRO A 376 -15.71 -4.30 -19.49
N PRO A 377 -16.14 -3.14 -18.98
CA PRO A 377 -16.17 -2.92 -17.54
C PRO A 377 -17.00 -3.99 -16.86
N ALA A 378 -16.45 -4.58 -15.79
CA ALA A 378 -17.21 -5.53 -14.98
C ALA A 378 -18.50 -4.85 -14.49
N ALA A 379 -19.64 -5.54 -14.69
CA ALA A 379 -20.92 -5.04 -14.21
C ALA A 379 -20.77 -4.70 -12.70
N ARG A 380 -20.95 -3.44 -12.34
CA ARG A 380 -20.98 -3.04 -10.93
C ARG A 380 -22.32 -3.52 -10.37
N VAL A 381 -22.27 -4.65 -9.69
CA VAL A 381 -23.39 -5.07 -8.85
C VAL A 381 -23.56 -3.97 -7.80
N ALA A 382 -24.76 -3.40 -7.71
CA ALA A 382 -25.07 -2.49 -6.62
C ALA A 382 -24.79 -3.24 -5.31
N LEU A 383 -23.80 -2.75 -4.54
CA LEU A 383 -23.40 -3.42 -3.32
C LEU A 383 -24.46 -3.13 -2.27
N THR A 384 -25.35 -4.09 -2.04
CA THR A 384 -26.35 -4.00 -0.99
C THR A 384 -25.75 -4.47 0.35
N ARG A 385 -26.38 -4.06 1.44
CA ARG A 385 -25.98 -4.49 2.78
C ARG A 385 -26.06 -6.01 2.91
N GLU A 386 -27.11 -6.61 2.36
CA GLU A 386 -27.32 -8.06 2.38
C GLU A 386 -26.20 -8.81 1.66
N ALA A 387 -25.77 -8.31 0.48
CA ALA A 387 -24.64 -8.89 -0.23
C ALA A 387 -23.32 -8.75 0.54
N ALA A 388 -23.13 -7.63 1.25
CA ALA A 388 -21.96 -7.40 2.09
C ALA A 388 -21.94 -8.34 3.31
N GLU A 389 -23.07 -8.53 3.97
CA GLU A 389 -23.25 -9.45 5.11
C GLU A 389 -23.01 -10.91 4.68
N GLN A 390 -23.54 -11.32 3.55
CA GLN A 390 -23.35 -12.67 3.01
C GLN A 390 -21.87 -12.95 2.74
N VAL A 391 -21.17 -12.06 2.01
CA VAL A 391 -19.75 -12.26 1.71
C VAL A 391 -18.88 -12.19 2.96
N LEU A 392 -19.23 -11.35 3.95
CA LEU A 392 -18.51 -11.31 5.22
C LEU A 392 -18.63 -12.65 5.97
N ALA A 393 -19.82 -13.24 6.03
CA ALA A 393 -20.04 -14.54 6.63
C ALA A 393 -19.25 -15.66 5.91
N GLU A 394 -19.26 -15.67 4.57
CA GLU A 394 -18.43 -16.58 3.78
C GLU A 394 -16.93 -16.45 4.07
N CYS A 395 -16.48 -15.24 4.37
CA CYS A 395 -15.10 -14.92 4.77
C CYS A 395 -14.82 -15.13 6.27
N ARG A 396 -15.75 -15.73 7.02
CA ARG A 396 -15.62 -15.95 8.47
C ARG A 396 -15.25 -14.66 9.22
N ASP A 397 -16.01 -13.60 8.99
CA ASP A 397 -15.84 -12.25 9.55
C ASP A 397 -14.50 -11.55 9.22
N ASN A 398 -13.74 -12.07 8.28
CA ASN A 398 -12.54 -11.40 7.78
C ASN A 398 -12.91 -10.24 6.86
N GLN A 399 -13.01 -9.04 7.43
CA GLN A 399 -13.39 -7.81 6.72
C GLN A 399 -12.45 -7.48 5.55
N SER A 400 -11.15 -7.78 5.67
CA SER A 400 -10.18 -7.52 4.60
C SER A 400 -10.41 -8.42 3.40
N GLU A 401 -10.67 -9.71 3.64
CA GLU A 401 -11.00 -10.69 2.60
C GLU A 401 -12.36 -10.39 1.96
N ALA A 402 -13.37 -10.05 2.78
CA ALA A 402 -14.69 -9.70 2.30
C ALA A 402 -14.65 -8.42 1.43
N ALA A 403 -13.93 -7.38 1.86
CA ALA A 403 -13.74 -6.16 1.07
C ALA A 403 -13.04 -6.46 -0.26
N ARG A 404 -12.03 -7.33 -0.26
CA ARG A 404 -11.32 -7.78 -1.46
C ARG A 404 -12.27 -8.51 -2.42
N ARG A 405 -13.09 -9.45 -1.94
CA ARG A 405 -14.07 -10.19 -2.78
C ARG A 405 -15.12 -9.27 -3.38
N LEU A 406 -15.59 -8.30 -2.60
CA LEU A 406 -16.58 -7.32 -3.03
C LEU A 406 -15.97 -6.21 -3.91
N GLY A 407 -14.65 -6.11 -3.96
CA GLY A 407 -13.95 -5.07 -4.73
C GLY A 407 -14.19 -3.66 -4.19
N VAL A 408 -14.28 -3.52 -2.86
CA VAL A 408 -14.47 -2.23 -2.19
C VAL A 408 -13.38 -2.01 -1.14
N SER A 409 -13.22 -0.76 -0.67
CA SER A 409 -12.37 -0.48 0.48
C SER A 409 -12.97 -1.08 1.76
N ARG A 410 -12.10 -1.42 2.72
CA ARG A 410 -12.55 -1.92 4.03
C ARG A 410 -13.45 -0.91 4.76
N GLY A 411 -13.17 0.39 4.62
CA GLY A 411 -14.02 1.45 5.15
C GLY A 411 -15.42 1.45 4.55
N LYS A 412 -15.53 1.27 3.23
CA LYS A 412 -16.83 1.15 2.53
C LYS A 412 -17.61 -0.08 2.99
N LEU A 413 -16.93 -1.24 3.16
CA LEU A 413 -17.56 -2.45 3.69
C LEU A 413 -18.09 -2.23 5.10
N ARG A 414 -17.27 -1.65 6.01
CA ARG A 414 -17.69 -1.39 7.39
C ARG A 414 -18.92 -0.48 7.46
N ARG A 415 -18.98 0.57 6.65
CA ARG A 415 -20.15 1.46 6.58
C ARG A 415 -21.40 0.75 6.08
N LEU A 416 -21.29 -0.07 5.04
CA LEU A 416 -22.41 -0.88 4.54
C LEU A 416 -22.98 -1.80 5.61
N LEU A 417 -22.09 -2.35 6.45
CA LEU A 417 -22.45 -3.23 7.56
C LEU A 417 -22.91 -2.48 8.81
N GLY A 418 -22.80 -1.14 8.85
CA GLY A 418 -23.11 -0.34 10.05
C GLY A 418 -22.10 -0.53 11.19
N LEU A 419 -20.85 -0.89 10.87
CA LEU A 419 -19.76 -1.14 11.82
C LEU A 419 -18.78 0.05 11.93
N ALA A 420 -19.18 1.20 11.40
CA ALA A 420 -18.35 2.43 11.39
C ALA A 420 -18.48 3.22 12.69
#